data_ff24a9a62e9d91ff769ff511f3d8c300
#
_entry.id   ff24a9a62e9d91ff769ff511f3d8c300
#
_cell.length_a   1.000
_cell.length_b   1.000
_cell.length_c   1.000
_cell.angle_alpha   90.00
_cell.angle_beta   90.00
_cell.angle_gamma   90.00
#
_symmetry.space_group_name_H-M   'P 1'
#
loop_
_entity.id
_entity.type
_entity.pdbx_description
1 polymer ?
#
loop_
_entity_poly.entity_id
_entity_poly.type
_entity_poly.pdbx_seq_one_letter_code
_entity_poly.pdbx_strand_id
1 'polypeptide(L)'
;MSDQLEKALEAAFEEATKRYQANGFQRRVGFGKKPALISVDLANAWTRPGNPFTCEHVDDQIIPSMQALRKAFRKYNLPVVHVTTCYQITDRNNPHTDMGLWHDKIPVDVVAQSNPELWAIDSRIAPIEGEQLL
;
A
#
# COMPACT_ATOMS: atom_id res chain seq x y z
N MET A 1 -21.46 7.30 11.62
CA MET A 1 -20.88 8.44 12.39
C MET A 1 -21.99 9.48 12.57
N SER A 2 -22.05 10.25 13.66
CA SER A 2 -23.06 11.32 13.73
C SER A 2 -22.64 12.45 12.81
N ASP A 3 -23.59 13.10 12.12
CA ASP A 3 -23.39 14.27 11.24
C ASP A 3 -22.56 15.38 11.93
N GLN A 4 -22.74 15.53 13.24
CA GLN A 4 -22.00 16.51 14.04
C GLN A 4 -20.51 16.15 14.20
N LEU A 5 -20.17 14.86 14.33
CA LEU A 5 -18.79 14.41 14.40
C LEU A 5 -18.08 14.58 13.06
N GLU A 6 -18.76 14.27 11.97
CA GLU A 6 -18.22 14.42 10.62
C GLU A 6 -17.88 15.89 10.31
N LYS A 7 -18.80 16.81 10.58
CA LYS A 7 -18.55 18.26 10.45
C LYS A 7 -17.39 18.75 11.32
N ALA A 8 -17.27 18.25 12.54
CA ALA A 8 -16.17 18.62 13.43
C ALA A 8 -14.82 18.13 12.91
N LEU A 9 -14.77 16.92 12.34
CA LEU A 9 -13.57 16.37 11.71
C LEU A 9 -13.18 17.16 10.46
N GLU A 10 -14.13 17.46 9.57
CA GLU A 10 -13.89 18.29 8.38
C GLU A 10 -13.30 19.65 8.77
N ALA A 11 -13.90 20.35 9.74
CA ALA A 11 -13.40 21.63 10.20
C ALA A 11 -11.97 21.53 10.80
N ALA A 12 -11.67 20.47 11.54
CA ALA A 12 -10.34 20.23 12.08
C ALA A 12 -9.30 19.99 10.98
N PHE A 13 -9.65 19.20 9.95
CA PHE A 13 -8.78 18.97 8.80
C PHE A 13 -8.55 20.23 7.96
N GLU A 14 -9.58 21.05 7.76
CA GLU A 14 -9.42 22.34 7.07
C GLU A 14 -8.47 23.27 7.83
N GLU A 15 -8.61 23.39 9.13
CA GLU A 15 -7.74 24.21 9.95
C GLU A 15 -6.29 23.72 9.96
N ALA A 16 -6.09 22.41 10.10
CA ALA A 16 -4.77 21.80 9.98
C ALA A 16 -4.14 22.09 8.60
N THR A 17 -4.93 21.93 7.52
CA THR A 17 -4.49 22.20 6.15
C THR A 17 -4.05 23.67 5.98
N LYS A 18 -4.83 24.62 6.48
CA LYS A 18 -4.48 26.06 6.44
C LYS A 18 -3.15 26.34 7.15
N ARG A 19 -2.94 25.74 8.33
CA ARG A 19 -1.67 25.88 9.07
C ARG A 19 -0.48 25.31 8.33
N TYR A 20 -0.63 24.12 7.74
CA TYR A 20 0.43 23.50 6.94
C TYR A 20 0.78 24.37 5.72
N GLN A 21 -0.23 24.87 5.01
CA GLN A 21 -0.03 25.75 3.85
C GLN A 21 0.63 27.08 4.25
N ALA A 22 0.23 27.69 5.34
CA ALA A 22 0.83 28.93 5.85
C ALA A 22 2.32 28.74 6.20
N ASN A 23 2.70 27.56 6.66
CA ASN A 23 4.09 27.18 6.94
C ASN A 23 4.88 26.74 5.70
N GLY A 24 4.30 26.80 4.51
CA GLY A 24 4.95 26.47 3.25
C GLY A 24 4.96 24.97 2.92
N PHE A 25 4.20 24.14 3.65
CA PHE A 25 3.97 22.73 3.32
C PHE A 25 2.87 22.58 2.27
N GLN A 26 2.65 21.36 1.77
CA GLN A 26 1.64 21.02 0.76
C GLN A 26 1.83 21.72 -0.61
N ARG A 27 3.03 22.16 -0.92
CA ARG A 27 3.33 22.68 -2.26
C ARG A 27 3.31 21.52 -3.27
N ARG A 28 2.66 21.75 -4.40
CA ARG A 28 2.64 20.77 -5.49
C ARG A 28 3.97 20.81 -6.24
N VAL A 29 4.64 19.67 -6.32
CA VAL A 29 5.91 19.54 -7.07
C VAL A 29 5.71 18.93 -8.47
N GLY A 30 4.52 18.41 -8.77
CA GLY A 30 4.24 17.70 -10.03
C GLY A 30 4.95 16.35 -10.13
N PHE A 31 4.79 15.69 -11.28
CA PHE A 31 5.36 14.36 -11.52
C PHE A 31 6.73 14.36 -12.20
N GLY A 32 7.24 15.51 -12.59
CA GLY A 32 8.43 15.57 -13.41
C GLY A 32 8.20 15.05 -14.85
N LYS A 33 9.29 14.78 -15.58
CA LYS A 33 9.23 14.36 -17.00
C LYS A 33 9.16 12.84 -17.18
N LYS A 34 9.69 12.07 -16.24
CA LYS A 34 9.75 10.60 -16.28
C LYS A 34 9.37 10.04 -14.90
N PRO A 35 8.08 9.99 -14.57
CA PRO A 35 7.63 9.40 -13.32
C PRO A 35 7.79 7.87 -13.35
N ALA A 36 7.93 7.26 -12.17
CA ALA A 36 7.80 5.81 -11.96
C ALA A 36 6.56 5.53 -11.13
N LEU A 37 5.91 4.40 -11.36
CA LEU A 37 4.80 3.89 -10.55
C LEU A 37 5.35 2.85 -9.58
N ILE A 38 5.15 3.09 -8.29
CA ILE A 38 5.50 2.12 -7.25
C ILE A 38 4.20 1.62 -6.61
N SER A 39 3.95 0.33 -6.75
CA SER A 39 2.83 -0.39 -6.11
C SER A 39 3.32 -0.99 -4.81
N VAL A 40 2.85 -0.48 -3.68
CA VAL A 40 3.28 -0.93 -2.36
C VAL A 40 2.19 -1.79 -1.73
N ASP A 41 2.55 -3.00 -1.32
CA ASP A 41 1.72 -3.95 -0.56
C ASP A 41 0.35 -4.31 -1.19
N LEU A 42 0.18 -4.20 -2.51
CA LEU A 42 -1.01 -4.72 -3.17
C LEU A 42 -0.91 -6.24 -3.40
N ALA A 43 -0.61 -6.94 -2.32
CA ALA A 43 -0.56 -8.40 -2.24
C ALA A 43 -1.87 -8.98 -1.70
N ASN A 44 -2.06 -10.29 -1.86
CA ASN A 44 -3.31 -10.96 -1.50
C ASN A 44 -3.71 -10.77 -0.03
N ALA A 45 -2.74 -10.64 0.89
CA ALA A 45 -3.02 -10.38 2.30
C ALA A 45 -3.80 -9.07 2.54
N TRP A 46 -3.63 -8.06 1.66
CA TRP A 46 -4.30 -6.77 1.74
C TRP A 46 -5.51 -6.66 0.82
N THR A 47 -5.51 -7.44 -0.28
CA THR A 47 -6.52 -7.30 -1.34
C THR A 47 -7.57 -8.38 -1.35
N ARG A 48 -7.36 -9.51 -0.67
CA ARG A 48 -8.32 -10.61 -0.59
C ARG A 48 -9.07 -10.61 0.74
N PRO A 49 -10.37 -10.90 0.74
CA PRO A 49 -11.16 -10.93 1.96
C PRO A 49 -10.69 -12.03 2.90
N GLY A 50 -10.94 -11.83 4.21
CA GLY A 50 -10.68 -12.85 5.23
C GLY A 50 -9.30 -12.76 5.88
N ASN A 51 -8.45 -11.82 5.50
CA ASN A 51 -7.16 -11.57 6.15
C ASN A 51 -7.25 -10.37 7.11
N PRO A 52 -6.46 -10.36 8.20
CA PRO A 52 -6.43 -9.23 9.14
C PRO A 52 -6.07 -7.89 8.50
N PHE A 53 -5.36 -7.89 7.36
CA PHE A 53 -4.90 -6.70 6.66
C PHE A 53 -5.82 -6.29 5.52
N THR A 54 -6.89 -7.02 5.24
CA THR A 54 -7.76 -6.73 4.10
C THR A 54 -8.25 -5.27 4.13
N CYS A 55 -7.92 -4.53 3.08
CA CYS A 55 -8.35 -3.15 2.92
C CYS A 55 -9.81 -3.07 2.49
N GLU A 56 -10.46 -1.95 2.81
CA GLU A 56 -11.75 -1.60 2.24
C GLU A 56 -11.60 -1.10 0.80
N HIS A 57 -12.67 -1.13 0.02
CA HIS A 57 -12.73 -0.60 -1.35
C HIS A 57 -11.73 -1.22 -2.33
N VAL A 58 -11.29 -2.45 -2.09
CA VAL A 58 -10.33 -3.14 -2.97
C VAL A 58 -10.89 -3.32 -4.37
N ASP A 59 -12.10 -3.84 -4.49
CA ASP A 59 -12.68 -4.27 -5.77
C ASP A 59 -13.28 -3.10 -6.57
N ASP A 60 -13.80 -2.10 -5.90
CA ASP A 60 -14.48 -0.96 -6.51
C ASP A 60 -13.57 0.26 -6.76
N GLN A 61 -12.49 0.41 -6.02
CA GLN A 61 -11.60 1.57 -6.12
C GLN A 61 -10.12 1.20 -6.32
N ILE A 62 -9.52 0.40 -5.44
CA ILE A 62 -8.07 0.20 -5.42
C ILE A 62 -7.59 -0.53 -6.66
N ILE A 63 -8.13 -1.71 -6.95
CA ILE A 63 -7.72 -2.53 -8.08
C ILE A 63 -8.03 -1.84 -9.43
N PRO A 64 -9.22 -1.28 -9.67
CA PRO A 64 -9.49 -0.55 -10.90
C PRO A 64 -8.57 0.65 -11.12
N SER A 65 -8.29 1.43 -10.07
CA SER A 65 -7.38 2.56 -10.14
C SER A 65 -5.96 2.13 -10.49
N MET A 66 -5.47 1.07 -9.84
CA MET A 66 -4.14 0.53 -10.11
C MET A 66 -4.02 -0.03 -11.53
N GLN A 67 -5.04 -0.71 -12.03
CA GLN A 67 -5.09 -1.19 -13.41
C GLN A 67 -5.02 -0.03 -14.42
N ALA A 68 -5.76 1.06 -14.16
CA ALA A 68 -5.75 2.26 -15.00
C ALA A 68 -4.37 2.93 -15.01
N LEU A 69 -3.75 3.09 -13.84
CA LEU A 69 -2.40 3.64 -13.72
C LEU A 69 -1.37 2.80 -14.46
N ARG A 70 -1.34 1.50 -14.24
CA ARG A 70 -0.41 0.58 -14.93
C ARG A 70 -0.59 0.64 -16.44
N LYS A 71 -1.84 0.64 -16.94
CA LYS A 71 -2.13 0.80 -18.36
C LYS A 71 -1.52 2.10 -18.93
N ALA A 72 -1.65 3.21 -18.19
CA ALA A 72 -1.07 4.49 -18.59
C ALA A 72 0.46 4.45 -18.61
N PHE A 73 1.09 3.91 -17.55
CA PHE A 73 2.56 3.82 -17.46
C PHE A 73 3.15 2.92 -18.54
N ARG A 74 2.54 1.76 -18.80
CA ARG A 74 2.93 0.86 -19.89
C ARG A 74 2.80 1.52 -21.26
N LYS A 75 1.71 2.25 -21.52
CA LYS A 75 1.51 2.98 -22.77
C LYS A 75 2.65 3.95 -23.09
N TYR A 76 3.23 4.58 -22.06
CA TYR A 76 4.32 5.54 -22.20
C TYR A 76 5.70 4.96 -21.91
N ASN A 77 5.80 3.65 -21.77
CA ASN A 77 7.02 2.92 -21.45
C ASN A 77 7.74 3.48 -20.20
N LEU A 78 6.95 3.76 -19.17
CA LEU A 78 7.42 4.26 -17.87
C LEU A 78 7.58 3.10 -16.89
N PRO A 79 8.54 3.18 -15.94
CA PRO A 79 8.79 2.11 -14.99
C PRO A 79 7.60 1.83 -14.08
N VAL A 80 7.34 0.54 -13.87
CA VAL A 80 6.40 0.03 -12.86
C VAL A 80 7.18 -0.91 -11.94
N VAL A 81 7.10 -0.66 -10.64
CA VAL A 81 7.76 -1.45 -9.60
C VAL A 81 6.71 -1.91 -8.61
N HIS A 82 6.71 -3.18 -8.29
CA HIS A 82 5.87 -3.77 -7.25
C HIS A 82 6.73 -4.03 -6.02
N VAL A 83 6.22 -3.67 -4.85
CA VAL A 83 6.84 -3.95 -3.56
C VAL A 83 5.87 -4.76 -2.73
N THR A 84 6.35 -5.82 -2.11
CA THR A 84 5.58 -6.63 -1.18
C THR A 84 6.40 -6.91 0.07
N THR A 85 5.73 -7.34 1.12
CA THR A 85 6.36 -7.60 2.42
C THR A 85 6.28 -9.08 2.74
N CYS A 86 7.42 -9.70 3.02
CA CYS A 86 7.46 -11.01 3.64
C CYS A 86 8.63 -11.08 4.63
N TYR A 87 8.43 -11.81 5.74
CA TYR A 87 9.42 -11.95 6.80
C TYR A 87 9.80 -13.40 7.04
N GLN A 88 11.05 -13.62 7.36
CA GLN A 88 11.53 -14.92 7.90
C GLN A 88 11.09 -15.04 9.35
N ILE A 89 9.83 -15.37 9.54
CA ILE A 89 9.28 -15.56 10.87
C ILE A 89 9.22 -17.04 11.14
N THR A 90 9.79 -17.42 12.22
CA THR A 90 9.74 -18.80 12.66
C THR A 90 9.09 -18.92 14.03
N ASP A 91 9.39 -18.04 14.95
CA ASP A 91 8.90 -18.08 16.33
C ASP A 91 9.08 -16.69 16.97
N ARG A 92 8.13 -16.29 17.82
CA ARG A 92 8.21 -15.07 18.63
C ARG A 92 9.45 -15.00 19.51
N ASN A 93 9.92 -16.14 19.96
CA ASN A 93 11.10 -16.26 20.82
C ASN A 93 12.39 -16.43 20.04
N ASN A 94 12.31 -16.43 18.69
CA ASN A 94 13.48 -16.61 17.85
C ASN A 94 14.22 -15.27 17.67
N PRO A 95 15.45 -15.13 18.21
CA PRO A 95 16.25 -13.93 18.05
C PRO A 95 16.70 -13.66 16.59
N HIS A 96 16.50 -14.61 15.71
CA HIS A 96 16.89 -14.53 14.29
C HIS A 96 15.74 -14.10 13.37
N THR A 97 14.57 -13.74 13.91
CA THR A 97 13.53 -13.14 13.08
C THR A 97 14.00 -11.77 12.57
N ASP A 98 13.77 -11.49 11.31
CA ASP A 98 14.05 -10.20 10.68
C ASP A 98 13.01 -9.13 10.99
N MET A 99 11.97 -9.51 11.72
CA MET A 99 10.82 -8.67 12.01
C MET A 99 11.00 -7.70 13.18
N GLY A 100 11.89 -8.00 14.11
CA GLY A 100 12.12 -7.19 15.29
C GLY A 100 10.84 -6.95 16.12
N LEU A 101 10.64 -5.74 16.60
CA LEU A 101 9.48 -5.38 17.44
C LEU A 101 8.12 -5.39 16.71
N TRP A 102 8.09 -5.45 15.38
CA TRP A 102 6.85 -5.62 14.63
C TRP A 102 6.11 -6.89 14.99
N HIS A 103 6.84 -7.88 15.37
CA HIS A 103 6.35 -9.16 15.83
C HIS A 103 5.27 -9.05 16.93
N ASP A 104 5.34 -8.04 17.78
CA ASP A 104 4.34 -7.80 18.83
C ASP A 104 3.19 -6.90 18.41
N LYS A 105 3.26 -6.32 17.20
CA LYS A 105 2.31 -5.31 16.75
C LYS A 105 1.33 -5.80 15.68
N ILE A 106 1.74 -6.76 14.87
CA ILE A 106 0.93 -7.22 13.73
C ILE A 106 0.77 -8.74 13.75
N PRO A 107 -0.26 -9.30 13.12
CA PRO A 107 -0.43 -10.75 12.95
C PRO A 107 0.60 -11.26 11.94
N VAL A 108 1.75 -11.66 12.46
CA VAL A 108 2.97 -11.99 11.71
C VAL A 108 2.79 -13.12 10.71
N ASP A 109 1.94 -14.10 11.03
CA ASP A 109 1.75 -15.29 10.19
C ASP A 109 1.23 -14.95 8.79
N VAL A 110 0.52 -13.83 8.65
CA VAL A 110 -0.03 -13.36 7.37
C VAL A 110 1.08 -12.97 6.40
N VAL A 111 2.18 -12.42 6.89
CA VAL A 111 3.31 -11.96 6.08
C VAL A 111 4.55 -12.83 6.25
N ALA A 112 4.37 -14.05 6.74
CA ALA A 112 5.44 -15.01 6.86
C ALA A 112 5.87 -15.54 5.49
N GLN A 113 7.15 -15.77 5.32
CA GLN A 113 7.74 -16.35 4.11
C GLN A 113 7.16 -17.73 3.76
N SER A 114 6.64 -18.44 4.77
CA SER A 114 5.94 -19.72 4.63
C SER A 114 4.58 -19.62 3.95
N ASN A 115 4.02 -18.41 3.80
CA ASN A 115 2.70 -18.15 3.20
C ASN A 115 2.84 -17.41 1.85
N PRO A 116 3.46 -18.01 0.83
CA PRO A 116 3.76 -17.30 -0.43
C PRO A 116 2.52 -16.78 -1.16
N GLU A 117 1.38 -17.43 -0.99
CA GLU A 117 0.11 -17.00 -1.57
C GLU A 117 -0.39 -15.67 -1.00
N LEU A 118 -0.06 -15.36 0.26
CA LEU A 118 -0.53 -14.14 0.92
C LEU A 118 0.33 -12.91 0.58
N TRP A 119 1.63 -13.05 0.47
CA TRP A 119 2.49 -11.94 0.06
C TRP A 119 2.67 -11.83 -1.46
N ALA A 120 2.13 -12.79 -2.25
CA ALA A 120 2.08 -12.64 -3.70
C ALA A 120 1.23 -11.43 -4.12
N ILE A 121 1.71 -10.67 -5.11
CA ILE A 121 0.94 -9.56 -5.69
C ILE A 121 -0.39 -10.09 -6.23
N ASP A 122 -1.47 -9.38 -5.98
CA ASP A 122 -2.80 -9.73 -6.45
C ASP A 122 -2.80 -10.00 -7.97
N SER A 123 -3.33 -11.15 -8.37
CA SER A 123 -3.31 -11.62 -9.77
C SER A 123 -3.92 -10.64 -10.75
N ARG A 124 -4.86 -9.79 -10.32
CA ARG A 124 -5.51 -8.76 -11.15
C ARG A 124 -4.56 -7.63 -11.54
N ILE A 125 -3.45 -7.49 -10.82
CA ILE A 125 -2.43 -6.48 -11.04
C ILE A 125 -1.01 -7.09 -10.98
N ALA A 126 -0.87 -8.38 -11.19
CA ALA A 126 0.42 -9.07 -11.18
C ALA A 126 1.42 -8.43 -12.17
N PRO A 127 2.72 -8.36 -11.81
CA PRO A 127 3.74 -7.83 -12.70
C PRO A 127 3.80 -8.62 -14.01
N ILE A 128 4.19 -7.94 -15.08
CA ILE A 128 4.51 -8.54 -16.38
C ILE A 128 6.02 -8.50 -16.61
N GLU A 129 6.47 -9.16 -17.68
CA GLU A 129 7.87 -9.10 -18.08
C GLU A 129 8.36 -7.65 -18.22
N GLY A 130 9.51 -7.34 -17.62
CA GLY A 130 10.10 -6.01 -17.56
C GLY A 130 9.66 -5.14 -16.38
N GLU A 131 8.65 -5.53 -15.61
CA GLU A 131 8.31 -4.89 -14.34
C GLU A 131 9.08 -5.52 -13.18
N GLN A 132 9.48 -4.71 -12.19
CA GLN A 132 10.26 -5.19 -11.05
C GLN A 132 9.35 -5.59 -9.90
N LEU A 133 9.73 -6.65 -9.20
CA LEU A 133 9.17 -7.06 -7.91
C LEU A 133 10.29 -7.02 -6.87
N LEU A 134 10.07 -6.28 -5.78
CA LEU A 134 10.98 -6.12 -4.64
C LEU A 134 10.32 -6.61 -3.36
#